data_36814ce7e0010e8b2061dcb54920c231
#
_entry.id   36814ce7e0010e8b2061dcb54920c231
#
_cell.length_a   1.000
_cell.length_b   1.000
_cell.length_c   1.000
_cell.angle_alpha   90.00
_cell.angle_beta   90.00
_cell.angle_gamma   90.00
#
_symmetry.space_group_name_H-M   'P 1'
#
loop_
_entity.id
_entity.type
_entity.pdbx_description
1 polymer ?
#
loop_
_entity_poly.entity_id
_entity_poly.type
_entity_poly.pdbx_seq_one_letter_code
_entity_poly.pdbx_strand_id
1 'polypeptide(L)'
;AKADWLVGMNASRALAIVSGSSNNSIGRVQTPTLAMICSRYRENRSFVSTPYWQLHVTLNGGTSHRRFFHPATFDDRQKAEAAYRSLSPDSSATVTKVERRKTLQQPPLLYDLTALQKDCNVHLDLPAAKTLDIAQSLYEKKLISYPRTGSRYIPHDVMACVPGLLERILAMPGFTTSAGILDFARLNTRSVDDSKVTDHHALITTGIAPEGLSEAEEAVYTLIAGRMLEAFSPCCEKEQILMECRLDNMDFRSKSSLVVSPGWRGIFRRKEDRQDDEPETDEGTAIFAEGDTVPVSGFGLARKKTVPRPLYTEATLLAAMETCGREIADEQAREAVKELGIGTPATRAAIITTLFKRDYIARSGKSIVPTEKGLHIYDAVKDMLVADVSLTGSWEKTLLQIERHTLGPDTFMASITDYTRKATREILNLSLPAVAARTFTCPKCKTGHIIVREKSARCDNKGCGLTVYRRFLNKELTDQHLEQLFSSGSTRLIKGFKGKKGVAFDASVTFDAGFTLTLSFPKNG
;
A
#
# COMPACT_ATOMS: atom_id res chain seq x y z
N ALA A 1 -14.43 21.16 0.81
CA ALA A 1 -13.28 22.07 0.88
C ALA A 1 -13.35 23.02 2.09
N LYS A 2 -14.41 23.88 2.23
CA LYS A 2 -14.52 24.86 3.32
C LYS A 2 -14.53 24.20 4.70
N ALA A 3 -15.25 23.10 4.90
CA ALA A 3 -15.30 22.35 6.13
C ALA A 3 -13.93 21.74 6.49
N ASP A 4 -13.25 21.11 5.54
CA ASP A 4 -11.89 20.56 5.75
C ASP A 4 -10.87 21.62 6.11
N TRP A 5 -10.97 22.79 5.47
CA TRP A 5 -10.11 23.93 5.79
C TRP A 5 -10.36 24.43 7.23
N LEU A 6 -11.62 24.57 7.63
CA LEU A 6 -11.99 25.08 8.96
C LEU A 6 -11.44 24.16 10.07
N VAL A 7 -11.68 22.85 9.96
CA VAL A 7 -11.19 21.87 10.95
C VAL A 7 -9.66 21.78 10.89
N GLY A 8 -9.09 21.59 9.71
CA GLY A 8 -7.65 21.37 9.55
C GLY A 8 -6.81 22.55 10.04
N MET A 9 -7.21 23.77 9.74
CA MET A 9 -6.50 24.98 10.18
C MET A 9 -6.55 25.16 11.70
N ASN A 10 -7.74 25.07 12.30
CA ASN A 10 -7.89 25.31 13.74
C ASN A 10 -7.25 24.19 14.56
N ALA A 11 -7.49 22.93 14.21
CA ALA A 11 -6.89 21.78 14.87
C ALA A 11 -5.35 21.78 14.77
N SER A 12 -4.81 22.08 13.58
CA SER A 12 -3.34 22.16 13.41
C SER A 12 -2.72 23.32 14.19
N ARG A 13 -3.37 24.48 14.26
CA ARG A 13 -2.90 25.62 15.08
C ARG A 13 -2.93 25.28 16.57
N ALA A 14 -4.01 24.67 17.05
CA ALA A 14 -4.10 24.20 18.44
C ALA A 14 -2.97 23.22 18.76
N LEU A 15 -2.74 22.23 17.88
CA LEU A 15 -1.66 21.28 18.03
C LEU A 15 -0.27 21.94 18.02
N ALA A 16 -0.07 22.93 17.15
CA ALA A 16 1.19 23.68 17.08
C ALA A 16 1.46 24.47 18.38
N ILE A 17 0.43 25.03 19.02
CA ILE A 17 0.52 25.72 20.31
C ILE A 17 0.95 24.74 21.40
N VAL A 18 0.26 23.60 21.53
CA VAL A 18 0.52 22.64 22.62
C VAL A 18 1.85 21.91 22.45
N SER A 19 2.23 21.62 21.19
CA SER A 19 3.47 20.91 20.88
C SER A 19 4.70 21.82 20.74
N GLY A 20 4.52 23.14 20.70
CA GLY A 20 5.59 24.09 20.44
C GLY A 20 6.20 24.00 19.03
N SER A 21 5.54 23.31 18.08
CA SER A 21 6.06 23.07 16.73
C SER A 21 5.04 23.42 15.67
N SER A 22 5.37 24.40 14.80
CA SER A 22 4.54 24.81 13.66
C SER A 22 4.46 23.74 12.55
N ASN A 23 5.35 22.74 12.59
CA ASN A 23 5.37 21.65 11.62
C ASN A 23 4.39 20.52 11.93
N ASN A 24 3.56 20.66 12.97
CA ASN A 24 2.53 19.67 13.30
C ASN A 24 1.20 20.03 12.64
N SER A 25 0.52 19.02 12.10
CA SER A 25 -0.79 19.18 11.49
C SER A 25 -1.69 17.99 11.76
N ILE A 26 -2.98 18.28 11.81
CA ILE A 26 -4.08 17.32 11.95
C ILE A 26 -5.08 17.60 10.84
N GLY A 27 -5.77 16.57 10.38
CA GLY A 27 -6.82 16.70 9.36
C GLY A 27 -7.65 15.44 9.24
N ARG A 28 -8.89 15.61 8.76
CA ARG A 28 -9.92 14.56 8.65
C ARG A 28 -9.46 13.30 7.88
N VAL A 29 -8.55 13.42 6.94
CA VAL A 29 -8.00 12.27 6.18
C VAL A 29 -6.59 11.92 6.65
N GLN A 30 -5.77 12.94 6.91
CA GLN A 30 -4.38 12.77 7.33
C GLN A 30 -4.27 12.00 8.66
N THR A 31 -5.08 12.35 9.65
CA THR A 31 -4.99 11.78 11.00
C THR A 31 -5.45 10.32 11.05
N PRO A 32 -6.59 9.92 10.45
CA PRO A 32 -6.94 8.51 10.37
C PRO A 32 -5.92 7.68 9.57
N THR A 33 -5.32 8.25 8.52
CA THR A 33 -4.26 7.55 7.77
C THR A 33 -3.03 7.30 8.65
N LEU A 34 -2.63 8.28 9.47
CA LEU A 34 -1.58 8.09 10.47
C LEU A 34 -1.97 7.04 11.51
N ALA A 35 -3.23 7.07 11.98
CA ALA A 35 -3.76 6.11 12.95
C ALA A 35 -3.69 4.67 12.44
N MET A 36 -4.06 4.42 11.18
CA MET A 36 -3.91 3.10 10.54
C MET A 36 -2.47 2.60 10.60
N ILE A 37 -1.49 3.45 10.25
CA ILE A 37 -0.07 3.09 10.22
C ILE A 37 0.44 2.79 11.64
N CYS A 38 0.12 3.67 12.61
CA CYS A 38 0.56 3.51 14.00
C CYS A 38 -0.05 2.28 14.68
N SER A 39 -1.34 2.05 14.48
CA SER A 39 -2.05 0.88 15.01
C SER A 39 -1.46 -0.42 14.46
N ARG A 40 -1.30 -0.52 13.13
CA ARG A 40 -0.70 -1.68 12.46
C ARG A 40 0.74 -1.92 12.93
N TYR A 41 1.51 -0.86 13.10
CA TYR A 41 2.89 -0.95 13.60
C TYR A 41 2.93 -1.51 15.02
N ARG A 42 2.06 -1.04 15.92
CA ARG A 42 1.96 -1.55 17.30
C ARG A 42 1.50 -2.99 17.34
N GLU A 43 0.44 -3.33 16.61
CA GLU A 43 -0.06 -4.70 16.47
C GLU A 43 1.08 -5.64 16.02
N ASN A 44 1.83 -5.24 14.99
CA ASN A 44 2.94 -6.03 14.47
C ASN A 44 4.08 -6.19 15.48
N ARG A 45 4.43 -5.12 16.22
CA ARG A 45 5.52 -5.12 17.18
C ARG A 45 5.20 -5.84 18.50
N SER A 46 3.95 -5.77 18.92
CA SER A 46 3.49 -6.45 20.14
C SER A 46 3.07 -7.90 19.88
N PHE A 47 3.04 -8.32 18.61
CA PHE A 47 2.60 -9.66 18.26
C PHE A 47 3.54 -10.73 18.82
N VAL A 48 2.97 -11.67 19.56
CA VAL A 48 3.67 -12.83 20.07
C VAL A 48 3.38 -14.01 19.16
N SER A 49 4.41 -14.48 18.45
CA SER A 49 4.29 -15.65 17.56
C SER A 49 4.13 -16.92 18.38
N THR A 50 3.03 -17.62 18.20
CA THR A 50 2.73 -18.90 18.86
C THR A 50 2.94 -20.06 17.88
N PRO A 51 3.60 -21.16 18.29
CA PRO A 51 3.70 -22.34 17.47
C PRO A 51 2.37 -23.08 17.40
N TYR A 52 2.11 -23.70 16.27
CA TYR A 52 1.02 -24.67 16.09
C TYR A 52 1.51 -25.81 15.20
N TRP A 53 0.82 -26.93 15.24
CA TRP A 53 1.20 -28.14 14.50
C TRP A 53 0.07 -28.54 13.57
N GLN A 54 0.45 -28.98 12.38
CA GLN A 54 -0.46 -29.48 11.36
C GLN A 54 -0.02 -30.87 10.92
N LEU A 55 -0.92 -31.83 11.12
CA LEU A 55 -0.71 -33.21 10.72
C LEU A 55 -0.97 -33.34 9.21
N HIS A 56 -0.14 -34.10 8.52
CA HIS A 56 -0.32 -34.42 7.11
C HIS A 56 0.06 -35.87 6.79
N VAL A 57 -0.56 -36.37 5.73
CA VAL A 57 -0.25 -37.65 5.13
C VAL A 57 0.09 -37.49 3.67
N THR A 58 0.98 -38.32 3.16
CA THR A 58 1.36 -38.31 1.73
C THR A 58 0.94 -39.64 1.13
N LEU A 59 0.11 -39.59 0.11
CA LEU A 59 -0.37 -40.76 -0.62
C LEU A 59 0.45 -40.96 -1.88
N ASN A 60 0.74 -42.22 -2.21
CA ASN A 60 1.56 -42.57 -3.36
C ASN A 60 0.66 -42.93 -4.56
N GLY A 61 0.77 -42.16 -5.63
CA GLY A 61 0.08 -42.37 -6.91
C GLY A 61 0.97 -43.00 -7.99
N GLY A 62 1.99 -43.77 -7.59
CA GLY A 62 2.94 -44.40 -8.50
C GLY A 62 4.11 -43.47 -8.84
N THR A 63 4.05 -42.76 -9.97
CA THR A 63 5.10 -41.80 -10.39
C THR A 63 4.96 -40.44 -9.73
N SER A 64 3.86 -40.16 -9.07
CA SER A 64 3.55 -38.90 -8.39
C SER A 64 2.98 -39.15 -7.00
N HIS A 65 3.04 -38.18 -6.14
CA HIS A 65 2.48 -38.23 -4.80
C HIS A 65 1.54 -37.06 -4.56
N ARG A 66 0.74 -37.14 -3.49
CA ARG A 66 -0.08 -36.02 -3.01
C ARG A 66 -0.12 -35.99 -1.50
N ARG A 67 0.05 -34.78 -0.97
CA ARG A 67 -0.04 -34.51 0.47
C ARG A 67 -1.44 -34.04 0.82
N PHE A 68 -1.97 -34.61 1.89
CA PHE A 68 -3.26 -34.29 2.47
C PHE A 68 -3.04 -33.78 3.90
N PHE A 69 -3.73 -32.75 4.31
CA PHE A 69 -3.61 -32.14 5.62
C PHE A 69 -4.84 -32.41 6.48
N HIS A 70 -4.61 -32.66 7.76
CA HIS A 70 -5.71 -32.71 8.72
C HIS A 70 -6.38 -31.35 8.82
N PRO A 71 -7.73 -31.27 8.80
CA PRO A 71 -8.46 -29.98 8.78
C PRO A 71 -8.17 -29.09 9.99
N ALA A 72 -8.01 -29.70 11.18
CA ALA A 72 -7.70 -28.99 12.40
C ALA A 72 -6.18 -28.88 12.61
N THR A 73 -5.76 -27.76 13.18
CA THR A 73 -4.41 -27.54 13.69
C THR A 73 -4.38 -27.74 15.19
N PHE A 74 -3.22 -28.13 15.73
CA PHE A 74 -3.03 -28.34 17.16
C PHE A 74 -2.20 -27.18 17.74
N ASP A 75 -2.67 -26.58 18.80
CA ASP A 75 -1.98 -25.56 19.59
C ASP A 75 -1.06 -26.15 20.66
N ASP A 76 -1.28 -27.43 21.00
CA ASP A 76 -0.54 -28.21 21.98
C ASP A 76 0.28 -29.30 21.29
N ARG A 77 1.58 -29.35 21.62
CA ARG A 77 2.51 -30.34 21.06
C ARG A 77 2.16 -31.77 21.44
N GLN A 78 1.74 -32.00 22.68
CA GLN A 78 1.45 -33.36 23.17
C GLN A 78 0.21 -33.94 22.46
N LYS A 79 -0.83 -33.11 22.25
CA LYS A 79 -2.01 -33.50 21.48
C LYS A 79 -1.65 -33.81 20.02
N ALA A 80 -0.79 -32.98 19.43
CA ALA A 80 -0.31 -33.20 18.07
C ALA A 80 0.50 -34.49 17.92
N GLU A 81 1.41 -34.76 18.86
CA GLU A 81 2.20 -36.00 18.88
C GLU A 81 1.33 -37.23 19.17
N ALA A 82 0.30 -37.12 20.01
CA ALA A 82 -0.64 -38.20 20.25
C ALA A 82 -1.42 -38.56 18.97
N ALA A 83 -1.93 -37.55 18.25
CA ALA A 83 -2.58 -37.75 16.97
C ALA A 83 -1.63 -38.36 15.92
N TYR A 84 -0.38 -37.90 15.87
CA TYR A 84 0.64 -38.47 14.99
C TYR A 84 0.93 -39.95 15.29
N ARG A 85 1.05 -40.34 16.57
CA ARG A 85 1.34 -41.72 16.99
C ARG A 85 0.16 -42.68 16.82
N SER A 86 -1.07 -42.16 16.66
CA SER A 86 -2.24 -43.02 16.40
C SER A 86 -2.37 -43.44 14.94
N LEU A 87 -1.53 -42.89 14.04
CA LEU A 87 -1.46 -43.29 12.63
C LEU A 87 -0.56 -44.53 12.48
N SER A 88 -1.01 -45.51 11.69
CA SER A 88 -0.27 -46.74 11.43
C SER A 88 0.61 -46.59 10.19
N PRO A 89 1.93 -46.92 10.27
CA PRO A 89 2.87 -46.70 9.15
C PRO A 89 2.55 -47.48 7.88
N ASP A 90 1.97 -48.65 8.01
CA ASP A 90 1.70 -49.59 6.89
C ASP A 90 0.24 -49.51 6.41
N SER A 91 -0.49 -48.48 6.79
CA SER A 91 -1.91 -48.34 6.44
C SER A 91 -2.10 -47.74 5.06
N SER A 92 -3.27 -48.01 4.50
CA SER A 92 -3.75 -47.38 3.27
C SER A 92 -4.86 -46.40 3.61
N ALA A 93 -4.88 -45.25 2.94
CA ALA A 93 -5.96 -44.28 3.06
C ALA A 93 -7.03 -44.55 2.00
N THR A 94 -8.29 -44.43 2.38
CA THR A 94 -9.41 -44.49 1.44
C THR A 94 -9.80 -43.06 1.02
N VAL A 95 -9.83 -42.81 -0.28
CA VAL A 95 -10.30 -41.55 -0.84
C VAL A 95 -11.81 -41.50 -0.70
N THR A 96 -12.31 -40.62 0.14
CA THR A 96 -13.74 -40.55 0.50
C THR A 96 -14.52 -39.55 -0.36
N LYS A 97 -13.84 -38.57 -0.94
CA LYS A 97 -14.46 -37.54 -1.77
C LYS A 97 -13.47 -36.98 -2.79
N VAL A 98 -13.96 -36.78 -4.02
CA VAL A 98 -13.24 -36.03 -5.06
C VAL A 98 -14.21 -35.06 -5.71
N GLU A 99 -14.02 -33.77 -5.44
CA GLU A 99 -14.83 -32.71 -6.00
C GLU A 99 -14.00 -31.87 -6.97
N ARG A 100 -14.47 -31.75 -8.20
CA ARG A 100 -13.87 -30.90 -9.22
C ARG A 100 -14.81 -29.76 -9.54
N ARG A 101 -14.31 -28.53 -9.44
CA ARG A 101 -15.09 -27.34 -9.72
C ARG A 101 -14.36 -26.44 -10.70
N LYS A 102 -14.99 -26.17 -11.83
CA LYS A 102 -14.51 -25.11 -12.72
C LYS A 102 -14.84 -23.75 -12.13
N THR A 103 -13.85 -22.88 -12.09
CA THR A 103 -13.98 -21.49 -11.62
C THR A 103 -13.46 -20.54 -12.69
N LEU A 104 -14.17 -19.44 -12.88
CA LEU A 104 -13.80 -18.38 -13.81
C LEU A 104 -13.28 -17.19 -13.01
N GLN A 105 -12.02 -16.87 -13.18
CA GLN A 105 -11.45 -15.65 -12.61
C GLN A 105 -11.61 -14.53 -13.62
N GLN A 106 -12.43 -13.55 -13.26
CA GLN A 106 -12.71 -12.39 -14.09
C GLN A 106 -11.45 -11.55 -14.32
N PRO A 107 -11.30 -10.97 -15.52
CA PRO A 107 -10.22 -10.02 -15.77
C PRO A 107 -10.33 -8.80 -14.83
N PRO A 108 -9.21 -8.15 -14.51
CA PRO A 108 -9.24 -6.93 -13.73
C PRO A 108 -9.96 -5.83 -14.50
N LEU A 109 -10.57 -4.89 -13.79
CA LEU A 109 -11.09 -3.67 -14.40
C LEU A 109 -9.93 -2.80 -14.89
N LEU A 110 -10.22 -1.86 -15.76
CA LEU A 110 -9.29 -0.81 -16.18
C LEU A 110 -8.73 -0.05 -14.96
N TYR A 111 -7.67 0.70 -15.15
CA TYR A 111 -7.11 1.51 -14.08
C TYR A 111 -7.93 2.78 -13.80
N ASP A 112 -8.20 3.03 -12.53
CA ASP A 112 -8.24 4.36 -11.96
C ASP A 112 -6.84 4.78 -11.47
N LEU A 113 -6.69 5.99 -10.98
CA LEU A 113 -5.41 6.46 -10.46
C LEU A 113 -4.90 5.62 -9.28
N THR A 114 -5.78 5.23 -8.35
CA THR A 114 -5.38 4.47 -7.16
C THR A 114 -4.90 3.07 -7.54
N ALA A 115 -5.58 2.39 -8.44
CA ALA A 115 -5.17 1.07 -8.92
C ALA A 115 -3.82 1.13 -9.65
N LEU A 116 -3.62 2.15 -10.51
CA LEU A 116 -2.33 2.37 -11.15
C LEU A 116 -1.21 2.62 -10.13
N GLN A 117 -1.45 3.47 -9.13
CA GLN A 117 -0.47 3.75 -8.07
C GLN A 117 -0.10 2.50 -7.27
N LYS A 118 -1.08 1.62 -6.98
CA LYS A 118 -0.83 0.34 -6.30
C LYS A 118 0.07 -0.56 -7.14
N ASP A 119 -0.25 -0.75 -8.40
CA ASP A 119 0.51 -1.63 -9.28
C ASP A 119 1.91 -1.06 -9.58
N CYS A 120 2.05 0.24 -9.78
CA CYS A 120 3.36 0.89 -9.90
C CYS A 120 4.22 0.72 -8.63
N ASN A 121 3.60 0.78 -7.44
CA ASN A 121 4.33 0.55 -6.20
C ASN A 121 4.78 -0.91 -6.06
N VAL A 122 3.92 -1.88 -6.42
CA VAL A 122 4.22 -3.31 -6.33
C VAL A 122 5.28 -3.72 -7.35
N HIS A 123 5.11 -3.35 -8.63
CA HIS A 123 5.91 -3.87 -9.73
C HIS A 123 7.10 -3.00 -10.12
N LEU A 124 7.03 -1.68 -9.90
CA LEU A 124 8.06 -0.71 -10.29
C LEU A 124 8.73 -0.03 -9.10
N ASP A 125 8.31 -0.33 -7.86
CA ASP A 125 8.77 0.31 -6.62
C ASP A 125 8.61 1.85 -6.63
N LEU A 126 7.64 2.35 -7.41
CA LEU A 126 7.37 3.77 -7.54
C LEU A 126 6.45 4.27 -6.41
N PRO A 127 6.78 5.40 -5.78
CA PRO A 127 5.86 6.08 -4.87
C PRO A 127 4.60 6.57 -5.58
N ALA A 128 3.47 6.58 -4.88
CA ALA A 128 2.18 7.02 -5.43
C ALA A 128 2.21 8.44 -6.02
N ALA A 129 2.92 9.37 -5.38
CA ALA A 129 3.08 10.73 -5.89
C ALA A 129 3.89 10.74 -7.20
N LYS A 130 4.97 9.96 -7.28
CA LYS A 130 5.78 9.87 -8.49
C LYS A 130 5.01 9.23 -9.65
N THR A 131 4.18 8.22 -9.36
CA THR A 131 3.28 7.62 -10.35
C THR A 131 2.32 8.66 -10.94
N LEU A 132 1.75 9.52 -10.09
CA LEU A 132 0.87 10.60 -10.56
C LEU A 132 1.63 11.59 -11.45
N ASP A 133 2.85 12.01 -11.06
CA ASP A 133 3.67 12.92 -11.86
C ASP A 133 3.97 12.33 -13.24
N ILE A 134 4.30 11.03 -13.31
CA ILE A 134 4.56 10.33 -14.56
C ILE A 134 3.28 10.22 -15.40
N ALA A 135 2.17 9.82 -14.81
CA ALA A 135 0.89 9.73 -15.51
C ALA A 135 0.43 11.10 -16.04
N GLN A 136 0.68 12.19 -15.30
CA GLN A 136 0.42 13.54 -15.74
C GLN A 136 1.29 13.90 -16.98
N SER A 137 2.57 13.53 -16.98
CA SER A 137 3.47 13.73 -18.13
C SER A 137 3.00 12.94 -19.36
N LEU A 138 2.58 11.68 -19.18
CA LEU A 138 2.03 10.86 -20.27
C LEU A 138 0.75 11.46 -20.86
N TYR A 139 -0.13 12.03 -20.01
CA TYR A 139 -1.32 12.74 -20.44
C TYR A 139 -0.99 14.02 -21.23
N GLU A 140 -0.04 14.84 -20.77
CA GLU A 140 0.41 16.04 -21.47
C GLU A 140 1.03 15.74 -22.85
N LYS A 141 1.68 14.57 -22.96
CA LYS A 141 2.15 13.99 -24.24
C LYS A 141 1.01 13.39 -25.07
N LYS A 142 -0.24 13.43 -24.60
CA LYS A 142 -1.44 12.88 -25.25
C LYS A 142 -1.41 11.35 -25.45
N LEU A 143 -0.66 10.63 -24.65
CA LEU A 143 -0.51 9.18 -24.76
C LEU A 143 -1.58 8.40 -24.01
N ILE A 144 -2.14 8.98 -22.94
CA ILE A 144 -3.19 8.39 -22.12
C ILE A 144 -4.33 9.37 -21.86
N SER A 145 -5.47 8.87 -21.41
CA SER A 145 -6.59 9.68 -20.91
C SER A 145 -6.24 10.40 -19.60
N TYR A 146 -7.11 11.29 -19.11
CA TYR A 146 -6.86 12.09 -17.92
C TYR A 146 -6.57 11.26 -16.66
N PRO A 147 -5.41 11.44 -15.99
CA PRO A 147 -4.95 10.50 -14.97
C PRO A 147 -5.65 10.62 -13.62
N ARG A 148 -6.28 11.75 -13.29
CA ARG A 148 -6.93 11.95 -11.99
C ARG A 148 -8.37 11.46 -11.99
N THR A 149 -8.59 10.23 -12.42
CA THR A 149 -9.89 9.58 -12.42
C THR A 149 -10.06 8.60 -11.27
N GLY A 150 -11.28 8.52 -10.73
CA GLY A 150 -11.71 7.49 -9.78
C GLY A 150 -12.49 6.37 -10.44
N SER A 151 -12.80 6.47 -11.73
CA SER A 151 -13.54 5.45 -12.45
C SER A 151 -12.60 4.39 -13.05
N ARG A 152 -13.04 3.14 -13.00
CA ARG A 152 -12.44 1.98 -13.67
C ARG A 152 -13.24 1.54 -14.88
N TYR A 153 -14.17 2.38 -15.33
CA TYR A 153 -15.11 2.08 -16.39
C TYR A 153 -14.97 3.09 -17.53
N ILE A 154 -15.31 2.64 -18.72
CA ILE A 154 -15.47 3.48 -19.91
C ILE A 154 -16.93 3.47 -20.34
N PRO A 155 -17.45 4.53 -20.97
CA PRO A 155 -18.79 4.54 -21.53
C PRO A 155 -18.84 3.76 -22.86
N HIS A 156 -20.05 3.47 -23.32
CA HIS A 156 -20.28 2.67 -24.54
C HIS A 156 -19.75 3.34 -25.81
N ASP A 157 -19.75 4.65 -25.90
CA ASP A 157 -19.18 5.39 -27.05
C ASP A 157 -17.66 5.21 -27.17
N VAL A 158 -16.95 5.18 -26.05
CA VAL A 158 -15.50 4.90 -26.01
C VAL A 158 -15.21 3.46 -26.37
N MET A 159 -16.10 2.50 -26.02
CA MET A 159 -15.92 1.09 -26.37
C MET A 159 -15.79 0.88 -27.89
N ALA A 160 -16.40 1.71 -28.71
CA ALA A 160 -16.29 1.63 -30.17
C ALA A 160 -14.85 1.78 -30.70
N CYS A 161 -14.01 2.52 -29.96
CA CYS A 161 -12.60 2.74 -30.33
C CYS A 161 -11.67 1.65 -29.77
N VAL A 162 -12.10 0.88 -28.77
CA VAL A 162 -11.25 -0.08 -28.04
C VAL A 162 -10.60 -1.12 -28.95
N PRO A 163 -11.28 -1.79 -29.90
CA PRO A 163 -10.63 -2.77 -30.75
C PRO A 163 -9.39 -2.22 -31.46
N GLY A 164 -9.49 -1.05 -32.09
CA GLY A 164 -8.35 -0.43 -32.77
C GLY A 164 -7.21 0.01 -31.81
N LEU A 165 -7.54 0.35 -30.56
CA LEU A 165 -6.52 0.64 -29.53
C LEU A 165 -5.79 -0.64 -29.12
N LEU A 166 -6.50 -1.74 -28.90
CA LEU A 166 -5.91 -3.04 -28.55
C LEU A 166 -4.99 -3.57 -29.66
N GLU A 167 -5.38 -3.45 -30.92
CA GLU A 167 -4.53 -3.83 -32.07
C GLU A 167 -3.19 -3.07 -32.05
N ARG A 168 -3.23 -1.74 -31.78
CA ARG A 168 -2.01 -0.93 -31.68
C ARG A 168 -1.14 -1.35 -30.51
N ILE A 169 -1.72 -1.68 -29.36
CA ILE A 169 -0.98 -2.18 -28.20
C ILE A 169 -0.33 -3.54 -28.52
N LEU A 170 -1.03 -4.46 -29.17
CA LEU A 170 -0.50 -5.75 -29.56
C LEU A 170 0.65 -5.65 -30.56
N ALA A 171 0.72 -4.58 -31.37
CA ALA A 171 1.84 -4.31 -32.26
C ALA A 171 3.11 -3.82 -31.51
N MET A 172 2.99 -3.45 -30.22
CA MET A 172 4.15 -3.03 -29.42
C MET A 172 5.04 -4.24 -29.07
N PRO A 173 6.39 -4.10 -29.08
CA PRO A 173 7.33 -5.21 -28.87
C PRO A 173 7.07 -6.06 -27.63
N GLY A 174 6.58 -5.45 -26.55
CA GLY A 174 6.30 -6.15 -25.28
C GLY A 174 5.03 -7.02 -25.29
N PHE A 175 4.13 -6.88 -26.27
CA PHE A 175 2.81 -7.51 -26.29
C PHE A 175 2.52 -8.39 -27.51
N THR A 176 3.44 -8.51 -28.44
CA THR A 176 3.26 -9.32 -29.67
C THR A 176 2.90 -10.78 -29.39
N THR A 177 3.44 -11.37 -28.32
CA THR A 177 3.13 -12.76 -27.89
C THR A 177 1.74 -12.91 -27.28
N SER A 178 1.06 -11.84 -26.99
CA SER A 178 -0.28 -11.82 -26.36
C SER A 178 -1.41 -11.80 -27.39
N ALA A 179 -1.12 -11.67 -28.68
CA ALA A 179 -2.13 -11.56 -29.74
C ALA A 179 -3.11 -12.75 -29.78
N GLY A 180 -2.65 -13.97 -29.45
CA GLY A 180 -3.49 -15.17 -29.41
C GLY A 180 -4.42 -15.28 -28.19
N ILE A 181 -4.36 -14.33 -27.25
CA ILE A 181 -5.17 -14.37 -26.02
C ILE A 181 -6.52 -13.65 -26.22
N LEU A 182 -6.53 -12.55 -26.98
CA LEU A 182 -7.74 -11.77 -27.22
C LEU A 182 -8.61 -12.39 -28.31
N ASP A 183 -9.91 -12.45 -28.03
CA ASP A 183 -10.93 -12.74 -29.03
C ASP A 183 -11.67 -11.44 -29.39
N PHE A 184 -11.28 -10.82 -30.51
CA PHE A 184 -11.87 -9.56 -30.97
C PHE A 184 -13.37 -9.65 -31.29
N ALA A 185 -13.89 -10.86 -31.55
CA ALA A 185 -15.32 -11.07 -31.74
C ALA A 185 -16.09 -11.11 -30.39
N ARG A 186 -15.38 -11.33 -29.27
CA ARG A 186 -15.96 -11.52 -27.94
C ARG A 186 -15.13 -10.86 -26.84
N LEU A 187 -14.81 -9.57 -27.01
CA LEU A 187 -14.10 -8.82 -25.99
C LEU A 187 -14.91 -8.79 -24.67
N ASN A 188 -14.21 -8.88 -23.56
CA ASN A 188 -14.83 -8.76 -22.24
C ASN A 188 -15.32 -7.32 -22.03
N THR A 189 -16.60 -7.15 -21.69
CA THR A 189 -17.23 -5.83 -21.53
C THR A 189 -17.42 -5.42 -20.06
N ARG A 190 -16.80 -6.13 -19.12
CA ARG A 190 -16.98 -5.86 -17.68
C ARG A 190 -16.57 -4.43 -17.28
N SER A 191 -15.65 -3.82 -18.00
CA SER A 191 -15.20 -2.44 -17.77
C SER A 191 -16.00 -1.39 -18.56
N VAL A 192 -17.14 -1.76 -19.16
CA VAL A 192 -18.00 -0.87 -19.93
C VAL A 192 -19.30 -0.65 -19.16
N ASP A 193 -19.51 0.54 -18.62
CA ASP A 193 -20.72 0.85 -17.83
C ASP A 193 -20.81 2.39 -17.66
N ASP A 194 -21.76 3.02 -18.38
CA ASP A 194 -21.96 4.47 -18.34
C ASP A 194 -22.34 4.96 -16.94
N SER A 195 -23.06 4.16 -16.17
CA SER A 195 -23.54 4.55 -14.85
C SER A 195 -22.42 4.62 -13.79
N LYS A 196 -21.28 4.01 -14.07
CA LYS A 196 -20.10 3.96 -13.18
C LYS A 196 -18.97 4.86 -13.65
N VAL A 197 -19.16 5.58 -14.75
CA VAL A 197 -18.27 6.66 -15.15
C VAL A 197 -18.64 7.90 -14.32
N THR A 198 -17.65 8.43 -13.61
CA THR A 198 -17.79 9.68 -12.85
C THR A 198 -17.44 10.88 -13.72
N ASP A 199 -16.69 11.86 -13.21
CA ASP A 199 -16.25 13.04 -13.97
C ASP A 199 -15.38 12.69 -15.19
N HIS A 200 -14.61 11.59 -15.09
CA HIS A 200 -13.72 11.07 -16.12
C HIS A 200 -13.80 9.54 -16.16
N HIS A 201 -13.68 8.98 -17.37
CA HIS A 201 -13.59 7.53 -17.54
C HIS A 201 -12.22 6.97 -17.10
N ALA A 202 -12.08 5.66 -17.08
CA ALA A 202 -10.85 4.95 -16.74
C ALA A 202 -9.64 5.37 -17.57
N LEU A 203 -8.45 5.06 -17.05
CA LEU A 203 -7.19 5.25 -17.77
C LEU A 203 -7.11 4.28 -18.96
N ILE A 204 -6.97 4.85 -20.15
CA ILE A 204 -6.75 4.13 -21.40
C ILE A 204 -5.67 4.85 -22.23
N THR A 205 -5.06 4.13 -23.16
CA THR A 205 -4.16 4.73 -24.16
C THR A 205 -4.97 5.45 -25.22
N THR A 206 -4.37 6.42 -25.90
CA THR A 206 -5.02 7.19 -27.00
C THR A 206 -4.74 6.61 -28.37
N GLY A 207 -3.85 5.59 -28.46
CA GLY A 207 -3.39 5.02 -29.70
C GLY A 207 -2.28 5.80 -30.41
N ILE A 208 -1.79 6.90 -29.83
CA ILE A 208 -0.58 7.57 -30.29
C ILE A 208 0.63 6.71 -29.90
N ALA A 209 1.59 6.54 -30.83
CA ALA A 209 2.80 5.80 -30.57
C ALA A 209 3.64 6.45 -29.46
N PRO A 210 4.09 5.68 -28.45
CA PRO A 210 4.90 6.23 -27.37
C PRO A 210 6.36 6.44 -27.83
N GLU A 211 6.72 7.67 -28.17
CA GLU A 211 8.06 8.04 -28.57
C GLU A 211 8.72 8.98 -27.55
N GLY A 212 10.03 8.88 -27.39
CA GLY A 212 10.82 9.78 -26.54
C GLY A 212 10.47 9.70 -25.05
N LEU A 213 10.06 8.53 -24.57
CA LEU A 213 9.75 8.29 -23.16
C LEU A 213 11.03 8.00 -22.36
N SER A 214 11.04 8.46 -21.12
CA SER A 214 12.00 7.96 -20.13
C SER A 214 11.64 6.52 -19.74
N GLU A 215 12.59 5.76 -19.21
CA GLU A 215 12.38 4.38 -18.72
C GLU A 215 11.18 4.28 -17.76
N ALA A 216 11.03 5.24 -16.86
CA ALA A 216 9.92 5.27 -15.90
C ALA A 216 8.56 5.57 -16.58
N GLU A 217 8.54 6.44 -17.59
CA GLU A 217 7.33 6.73 -18.37
C GLU A 217 6.93 5.53 -19.22
N GLU A 218 7.89 4.87 -19.85
CA GLU A 218 7.67 3.64 -20.64
C GLU A 218 7.12 2.52 -19.76
N ALA A 219 7.68 2.30 -18.57
CA ALA A 219 7.20 1.28 -17.64
C ALA A 219 5.76 1.55 -17.19
N VAL A 220 5.40 2.79 -16.84
CA VAL A 220 4.03 3.15 -16.44
C VAL A 220 3.06 3.05 -17.63
N TYR A 221 3.46 3.51 -18.82
CA TYR A 221 2.67 3.36 -20.04
C TYR A 221 2.40 1.89 -20.36
N THR A 222 3.41 1.03 -20.25
CA THR A 222 3.30 -0.42 -20.45
C THR A 222 2.30 -1.07 -19.48
N LEU A 223 2.28 -0.64 -18.21
CA LEU A 223 1.27 -1.11 -17.26
C LEU A 223 -0.14 -0.71 -17.68
N ILE A 224 -0.35 0.53 -18.15
CA ILE A 224 -1.67 1.00 -18.59
C ILE A 224 -2.11 0.24 -19.86
N ALA A 225 -1.23 0.11 -20.85
CA ALA A 225 -1.50 -0.60 -22.08
C ALA A 225 -1.80 -2.09 -21.83
N GLY A 226 -0.98 -2.76 -21.02
CA GLY A 226 -1.19 -4.16 -20.67
C GLY A 226 -2.46 -4.37 -19.84
N ARG A 227 -2.84 -3.43 -18.94
CA ARG A 227 -4.11 -3.49 -18.23
C ARG A 227 -5.30 -3.38 -19.17
N MET A 228 -5.21 -2.62 -20.26
CA MET A 228 -6.25 -2.64 -21.29
C MET A 228 -6.37 -4.00 -21.94
N LEU A 229 -5.25 -4.65 -22.32
CA LEU A 229 -5.29 -6.00 -22.84
C LEU A 229 -5.90 -6.98 -21.83
N GLU A 230 -5.49 -6.93 -20.55
CA GLU A 230 -6.06 -7.76 -19.49
C GLU A 230 -7.58 -7.57 -19.35
N ALA A 231 -8.05 -6.31 -19.28
CA ALA A 231 -9.44 -5.97 -19.01
C ALA A 231 -10.41 -6.45 -20.09
N PHE A 232 -9.97 -6.50 -21.34
CA PHE A 232 -10.78 -6.95 -22.49
C PHE A 232 -10.52 -8.41 -22.90
N SER A 233 -9.62 -9.11 -22.20
CA SER A 233 -9.33 -10.54 -22.43
C SER A 233 -10.40 -11.45 -21.82
N PRO A 234 -10.44 -12.74 -22.25
CA PRO A 234 -11.27 -13.76 -21.62
C PRO A 234 -10.90 -13.99 -20.14
N CYS A 235 -11.83 -14.58 -19.40
CA CYS A 235 -11.58 -15.04 -18.04
C CYS A 235 -10.43 -16.06 -17.99
N CYS A 236 -9.71 -16.09 -16.88
CA CYS A 236 -8.84 -17.21 -16.56
C CYS A 236 -9.72 -18.37 -16.06
N GLU A 237 -9.62 -19.53 -16.73
CA GLU A 237 -10.33 -20.73 -16.32
C GLU A 237 -9.44 -21.59 -15.44
N LYS A 238 -9.95 -21.94 -14.27
CA LYS A 238 -9.26 -22.82 -13.31
C LYS A 238 -10.13 -24.02 -12.99
N GLU A 239 -9.50 -25.16 -12.81
CA GLU A 239 -10.10 -26.33 -12.19
C GLU A 239 -9.60 -26.43 -10.75
N GLN A 240 -10.50 -26.27 -9.79
CA GLN A 240 -10.21 -26.53 -8.39
C GLN A 240 -10.55 -27.98 -8.08
N ILE A 241 -9.63 -28.71 -7.49
CA ILE A 241 -9.78 -30.11 -7.09
C ILE A 241 -9.66 -30.17 -5.57
N LEU A 242 -10.74 -30.56 -4.92
CA LEU A 242 -10.77 -30.90 -3.51
C LEU A 242 -10.84 -32.42 -3.39
N MET A 243 -9.86 -33.00 -2.71
CA MET A 243 -9.86 -34.43 -2.36
C MET A 243 -9.88 -34.59 -0.85
N GLU A 244 -10.68 -35.53 -0.36
CA GLU A 244 -10.70 -35.93 1.03
C GLU A 244 -10.34 -37.42 1.11
N CYS A 245 -9.54 -37.79 2.08
CA CYS A 245 -9.25 -39.17 2.36
C CYS A 245 -9.35 -39.45 3.87
N ARG A 246 -9.64 -40.70 4.20
CA ARG A 246 -9.68 -41.20 5.55
C ARG A 246 -8.55 -42.18 5.76
N LEU A 247 -7.76 -41.95 6.80
CA LEU A 247 -6.73 -42.84 7.29
C LEU A 247 -7.03 -43.13 8.76
N ASP A 248 -7.19 -44.41 9.08
CA ASP A 248 -7.69 -44.85 10.38
C ASP A 248 -9.02 -44.13 10.72
N ASN A 249 -9.07 -43.36 11.78
CA ASN A 249 -10.28 -42.60 12.18
C ASN A 249 -10.15 -41.08 11.91
N MET A 250 -9.20 -40.67 11.06
CA MET A 250 -8.95 -39.28 10.79
C MET A 250 -9.20 -38.90 9.33
N ASP A 251 -9.81 -37.77 9.12
CA ASP A 251 -10.05 -37.21 7.79
C ASP A 251 -8.94 -36.21 7.42
N PHE A 252 -8.49 -36.30 6.18
CA PHE A 252 -7.48 -35.41 5.62
C PHE A 252 -7.97 -34.80 4.30
N ARG A 253 -7.52 -33.59 3.98
CA ARG A 253 -7.91 -32.83 2.79
C ARG A 253 -6.71 -32.35 1.99
N SER A 254 -6.84 -32.40 0.67
CA SER A 254 -5.93 -31.75 -0.25
C SER A 254 -6.72 -30.86 -1.19
N LYS A 255 -6.23 -29.63 -1.39
CA LYS A 255 -6.80 -28.69 -2.36
C LYS A 255 -5.73 -28.35 -3.39
N SER A 256 -6.11 -28.33 -4.65
CA SER A 256 -5.25 -27.84 -5.71
C SER A 256 -6.05 -27.01 -6.70
N SER A 257 -5.37 -26.11 -7.40
CA SER A 257 -5.95 -25.29 -8.46
C SER A 257 -5.06 -25.44 -9.70
N LEU A 258 -5.66 -25.83 -10.80
CA LEU A 258 -4.99 -25.97 -12.08
C LEU A 258 -5.53 -24.91 -13.04
N VAL A 259 -4.66 -24.14 -13.68
CA VAL A 259 -5.05 -23.22 -14.75
C VAL A 259 -5.28 -24.02 -16.02
N VAL A 260 -6.55 -24.07 -16.46
CA VAL A 260 -6.96 -24.74 -17.71
C VAL A 260 -6.73 -23.82 -18.90
N SER A 261 -7.13 -22.55 -18.76
CA SER A 261 -6.88 -21.50 -19.74
C SER A 261 -6.42 -20.23 -19.02
N PRO A 262 -5.26 -19.68 -19.34
CA PRO A 262 -4.72 -18.52 -18.63
C PRO A 262 -5.57 -17.25 -18.85
N GLY A 263 -6.26 -17.11 -19.98
CA GLY A 263 -7.02 -15.92 -20.31
C GLY A 263 -6.18 -14.65 -20.09
N TRP A 264 -6.74 -13.64 -19.43
CA TRP A 264 -6.08 -12.37 -19.15
C TRP A 264 -4.73 -12.48 -18.42
N ARG A 265 -4.50 -13.52 -17.60
CA ARG A 265 -3.23 -13.76 -16.91
C ARG A 265 -2.07 -14.03 -17.84
N GLY A 266 -2.35 -14.45 -19.07
CA GLY A 266 -1.35 -14.67 -20.10
C GLY A 266 -0.69 -13.39 -20.62
N ILE A 267 -1.26 -12.20 -20.37
CA ILE A 267 -0.76 -10.90 -20.85
C ILE A 267 0.60 -10.57 -20.23
N PHE A 268 0.66 -10.46 -18.90
CA PHE A 268 1.90 -10.14 -18.19
C PHE A 268 2.66 -11.36 -17.67
N ARG A 269 2.01 -12.52 -17.51
CA ARG A 269 2.59 -13.76 -16.95
C ARG A 269 3.33 -13.50 -15.64
N ARG A 270 2.72 -12.74 -14.74
CA ARG A 270 3.32 -12.31 -13.47
C ARG A 270 3.66 -13.51 -12.59
N LYS A 271 4.74 -13.40 -11.81
CA LYS A 271 5.16 -14.48 -10.89
C LYS A 271 4.13 -14.70 -9.78
N GLU A 272 3.48 -13.64 -9.30
CA GLU A 272 2.43 -13.69 -8.28
C GLU A 272 1.25 -14.54 -8.76
N ASP A 273 0.91 -14.45 -10.06
CA ASP A 273 -0.15 -15.27 -10.66
C ASP A 273 0.17 -16.76 -10.61
N ARG A 274 1.45 -17.14 -10.62
CA ARG A 274 1.87 -18.53 -10.51
C ARG A 274 1.82 -19.05 -9.09
N GLN A 275 2.13 -18.22 -8.09
CA GLN A 275 2.08 -18.63 -6.68
C GLN A 275 0.67 -18.96 -6.20
N ASP A 276 -0.36 -18.30 -6.75
CA ASP A 276 -1.76 -18.62 -6.46
C ASP A 276 -2.24 -19.94 -7.10
N ASP A 277 -1.53 -20.45 -8.11
CA ASP A 277 -1.92 -21.58 -8.93
C ASP A 277 -1.04 -22.82 -8.72
N GLU A 278 0.19 -22.65 -8.27
CA GLU A 278 1.05 -23.78 -7.90
C GLU A 278 0.56 -24.33 -6.55
N PRO A 279 0.25 -25.64 -6.44
CA PRO A 279 0.18 -26.27 -5.13
C PRO A 279 1.47 -25.90 -4.39
N GLU A 280 1.38 -25.59 -3.10
CA GLU A 280 2.60 -25.43 -2.30
C GLU A 280 3.54 -26.56 -2.74
N THR A 281 4.76 -26.26 -3.13
CA THR A 281 5.69 -27.12 -3.90
C THR A 281 5.87 -28.55 -3.35
N ASP A 282 5.26 -28.85 -2.25
CA ASP A 282 5.31 -30.07 -1.46
C ASP A 282 4.00 -30.90 -1.50
N GLU A 283 2.91 -30.40 -2.13
CA GLU A 283 1.61 -31.10 -2.10
C GLU A 283 1.48 -32.21 -3.15
N GLY A 284 2.35 -32.23 -4.17
CA GLY A 284 2.33 -33.22 -5.24
C GLY A 284 1.16 -33.07 -6.23
N THR A 285 1.21 -33.85 -7.32
CA THR A 285 0.30 -33.74 -8.47
C THR A 285 -0.61 -34.96 -8.67
N ALA A 286 -0.47 -36.02 -7.85
CA ALA A 286 -1.29 -37.22 -8.01
C ALA A 286 -2.78 -36.91 -7.87
N ILE A 287 -3.60 -37.50 -8.72
CA ILE A 287 -5.05 -37.42 -8.69
C ILE A 287 -5.61 -38.83 -8.51
N PHE A 288 -6.45 -38.99 -7.51
CA PHE A 288 -7.10 -40.27 -7.17
C PHE A 288 -8.58 -40.19 -7.50
N ALA A 289 -9.21 -41.35 -7.66
CA ALA A 289 -10.67 -41.47 -7.78
C ALA A 289 -11.32 -41.67 -6.39
N GLU A 290 -12.57 -41.31 -6.28
CA GLU A 290 -13.36 -41.60 -5.10
C GLU A 290 -13.53 -43.11 -4.94
N GLY A 291 -13.28 -43.62 -3.74
CA GLY A 291 -13.24 -45.05 -3.44
C GLY A 291 -11.86 -45.68 -3.53
N ASP A 292 -10.86 -45.02 -4.11
CA ASP A 292 -9.51 -45.55 -4.18
C ASP A 292 -8.95 -45.81 -2.78
N THR A 293 -8.31 -46.98 -2.63
CA THR A 293 -7.49 -47.32 -1.45
C THR A 293 -6.03 -47.18 -1.83
N VAL A 294 -5.37 -46.15 -1.28
CA VAL A 294 -4.05 -45.71 -1.71
C VAL A 294 -3.03 -45.91 -0.57
N PRO A 295 -1.87 -46.54 -0.83
CA PRO A 295 -0.83 -46.69 0.16
C PRO A 295 -0.32 -45.35 0.66
N VAL A 296 -0.12 -45.23 1.96
CA VAL A 296 0.54 -44.09 2.59
C VAL A 296 2.04 -44.20 2.39
N SER A 297 2.64 -43.22 1.71
CA SER A 297 4.11 -43.17 1.53
C SER A 297 4.82 -42.45 2.67
N GLY A 298 4.06 -41.74 3.50
CA GLY A 298 4.59 -41.08 4.68
C GLY A 298 3.55 -40.19 5.36
N PHE A 299 3.78 -39.89 6.59
CA PHE A 299 3.02 -38.87 7.33
C PHE A 299 3.96 -38.05 8.19
N GLY A 300 3.54 -36.84 8.55
CA GLY A 300 4.39 -35.95 9.30
C GLY A 300 3.59 -34.91 10.09
N LEU A 301 4.30 -34.32 11.02
CA LEU A 301 3.79 -33.25 11.87
C LEU A 301 4.57 -31.95 11.57
N ALA A 302 3.98 -31.10 10.77
CA ALA A 302 4.59 -29.82 10.41
C ALA A 302 4.42 -28.80 11.53
N ARG A 303 5.53 -28.29 12.09
CA ARG A 303 5.51 -27.19 13.05
C ARG A 303 5.46 -25.87 12.29
N LYS A 304 4.40 -25.13 12.46
CA LYS A 304 4.20 -23.78 11.92
C LYS A 304 4.16 -22.76 13.05
N LYS A 305 4.21 -21.48 12.71
CA LYS A 305 4.08 -20.37 13.66
C LYS A 305 3.09 -19.37 13.11
N THR A 306 2.30 -18.75 14.00
CA THR A 306 1.50 -17.60 13.63
C THR A 306 2.41 -16.45 13.25
N VAL A 307 2.00 -15.66 12.27
CA VAL A 307 2.72 -14.47 11.77
C VAL A 307 1.89 -13.22 11.98
N PRO A 308 2.52 -12.07 12.32
CA PRO A 308 1.80 -10.83 12.47
C PRO A 308 1.29 -10.34 11.11
N ARG A 309 0.23 -9.52 11.13
CA ARG A 309 -0.19 -8.81 9.93
C ARG A 309 0.98 -7.94 9.43
N PRO A 310 1.31 -7.94 8.13
CA PRO A 310 2.45 -7.20 7.61
C PRO A 310 2.26 -5.68 7.79
N LEU A 311 3.37 -4.97 7.91
CA LEU A 311 3.38 -3.51 7.89
C LEU A 311 2.88 -3.01 6.53
N TYR A 312 2.32 -1.81 6.50
CA TYR A 312 1.85 -1.23 5.25
C TYR A 312 3.01 -0.89 4.30
N THR A 313 2.83 -1.21 3.02
CA THR A 313 3.52 -0.56 1.89
C THR A 313 2.66 0.60 1.40
N GLU A 314 3.12 1.43 0.45
CA GLU A 314 2.23 2.45 -0.12
C GLU A 314 1.02 1.81 -0.82
N ALA A 315 1.21 0.71 -1.55
CA ALA A 315 0.13 0.00 -2.21
C ALA A 315 -0.95 -0.51 -1.23
N THR A 316 -0.51 -1.18 -0.15
CA THR A 316 -1.45 -1.72 0.86
C THR A 316 -2.08 -0.62 1.72
N LEU A 317 -1.39 0.51 1.94
CA LEU A 317 -1.96 1.67 2.61
C LEU A 317 -3.04 2.33 1.74
N LEU A 318 -2.77 2.52 0.44
CA LEU A 318 -3.78 3.03 -0.51
C LEU A 318 -5.02 2.13 -0.55
N ALA A 319 -4.83 0.80 -0.55
CA ALA A 319 -5.94 -0.16 -0.47
C ALA A 319 -6.72 -0.03 0.85
N ALA A 320 -6.01 0.14 1.99
CA ALA A 320 -6.65 0.35 3.28
C ALA A 320 -7.44 1.67 3.32
N MET A 321 -6.90 2.77 2.79
CA MET A 321 -7.61 4.05 2.67
C MET A 321 -8.88 3.92 1.80
N GLU A 322 -8.84 3.11 0.76
CA GLU A 322 -9.94 2.86 -0.17
C GLU A 322 -11.07 2.04 0.50
N THR A 323 -10.73 1.13 1.39
CA THR A 323 -11.68 0.14 1.96
C THR A 323 -12.02 0.37 3.44
N CYS A 324 -11.41 1.34 4.10
CA CYS A 324 -11.58 1.58 5.55
C CYS A 324 -13.03 1.87 5.96
N GLY A 325 -13.86 2.36 5.05
CA GLY A 325 -15.28 2.57 5.29
C GLY A 325 -16.05 1.30 5.70
N ARG A 326 -15.52 0.11 5.39
CA ARG A 326 -16.15 -1.17 5.77
C ARG A 326 -16.22 -1.41 7.28
N GLU A 327 -15.36 -0.75 8.05
CA GLU A 327 -15.29 -0.88 9.51
C GLU A 327 -16.22 0.10 10.25
N ILE A 328 -16.90 1.00 9.52
CA ILE A 328 -17.84 1.97 10.12
C ILE A 328 -19.12 1.26 10.55
N ALA A 329 -19.49 1.45 11.83
CA ALA A 329 -20.67 0.83 12.44
C ALA A 329 -22.01 1.39 11.89
N ASP A 330 -22.08 2.70 11.63
CA ASP A 330 -23.28 3.34 11.05
C ASP A 330 -23.41 2.92 9.58
N GLU A 331 -24.54 2.24 9.25
CA GLU A 331 -24.77 1.67 7.92
C GLU A 331 -24.86 2.74 6.83
N GLN A 332 -25.49 3.89 7.09
CA GLN A 332 -25.62 4.96 6.11
C GLN A 332 -24.29 5.69 5.91
N ALA A 333 -23.51 5.90 6.99
CA ALA A 333 -22.17 6.46 6.89
C ALA A 333 -21.21 5.50 6.19
N ARG A 334 -21.35 4.20 6.44
CA ARG A 334 -20.59 3.15 5.74
C ARG A 334 -20.90 3.11 4.26
N GLU A 335 -22.18 3.17 3.88
CA GLU A 335 -22.59 3.20 2.47
C GLU A 335 -22.08 4.46 1.75
N ALA A 336 -22.11 5.62 2.43
CA ALA A 336 -21.61 6.89 1.89
C ALA A 336 -20.11 6.87 1.54
N VAL A 337 -19.31 6.05 2.19
CA VAL A 337 -17.84 5.92 1.92
C VAL A 337 -17.45 4.58 1.33
N LYS A 338 -18.40 3.69 1.07
CA LYS A 338 -18.15 2.32 0.62
C LYS A 338 -17.29 2.25 -0.65
N GLU A 339 -17.50 3.17 -1.56
CA GLU A 339 -16.77 3.26 -2.83
C GLU A 339 -15.63 4.27 -2.81
N LEU A 340 -15.67 5.26 -1.91
CA LEU A 340 -14.71 6.35 -1.87
C LEU A 340 -13.59 6.15 -0.84
N GLY A 341 -13.87 5.45 0.28
CA GLY A 341 -12.95 5.34 1.41
C GLY A 341 -12.63 6.70 2.04
N ILE A 342 -11.41 6.88 2.54
CA ILE A 342 -10.90 8.19 2.98
C ILE A 342 -9.96 8.79 1.95
N GLY A 343 -10.17 10.07 1.65
CA GLY A 343 -9.49 10.77 0.57
C GLY A 343 -9.93 10.30 -0.81
N THR A 344 -9.87 11.19 -1.76
CA THR A 344 -10.15 10.85 -3.17
C THR A 344 -8.91 10.22 -3.83
N PRO A 345 -9.04 9.52 -4.94
CA PRO A 345 -7.90 9.00 -5.71
C PRO A 345 -6.83 10.07 -5.98
N ALA A 346 -7.25 11.29 -6.31
CA ALA A 346 -6.34 12.41 -6.59
C ALA A 346 -5.60 12.94 -5.34
N THR A 347 -6.12 12.72 -4.12
CA THR A 347 -5.58 13.33 -2.89
C THR A 347 -4.82 12.34 -2.00
N ARG A 348 -5.05 11.02 -2.09
CA ARG A 348 -4.40 10.01 -1.23
C ARG A 348 -2.88 10.09 -1.27
N ALA A 349 -2.29 10.19 -2.46
CA ALA A 349 -0.84 10.33 -2.61
C ALA A 349 -0.29 11.60 -1.92
N ALA A 350 -1.00 12.72 -2.03
CA ALA A 350 -0.62 13.97 -1.38
C ALA A 350 -0.71 13.87 0.16
N ILE A 351 -1.69 13.14 0.69
CA ILE A 351 -1.82 12.85 2.12
C ILE A 351 -0.61 12.04 2.62
N ILE A 352 -0.27 10.94 1.95
CA ILE A 352 0.89 10.12 2.29
C ILE A 352 2.18 10.96 2.22
N THR A 353 2.35 11.74 1.16
CA THR A 353 3.49 12.67 1.02
C THR A 353 3.54 13.68 2.17
N THR A 354 2.40 14.18 2.62
CA THR A 354 2.30 15.12 3.74
C THR A 354 2.76 14.46 5.04
N LEU A 355 2.37 13.21 5.30
CA LEU A 355 2.82 12.47 6.49
C LEU A 355 4.35 12.30 6.49
N PHE A 356 4.97 12.00 5.34
CA PHE A 356 6.44 11.98 5.20
C PHE A 356 7.05 13.37 5.43
N LYS A 357 6.53 14.42 4.81
CA LYS A 357 7.03 15.80 4.96
C LYS A 357 6.92 16.32 6.39
N ARG A 358 5.92 15.87 7.15
CA ARG A 358 5.73 16.21 8.56
C ARG A 358 6.59 15.37 9.49
N ASP A 359 7.35 14.43 8.94
CA ASP A 359 8.15 13.47 9.70
C ASP A 359 7.31 12.63 10.69
N TYR A 360 6.09 12.29 10.29
CA TYR A 360 5.22 11.40 11.05
C TYR A 360 5.46 9.93 10.71
N ILE A 361 5.89 9.67 9.49
CA ILE A 361 6.19 8.34 8.98
C ILE A 361 7.53 8.32 8.23
N ALA A 362 8.14 7.15 8.20
CA ALA A 362 9.40 6.90 7.49
C ALA A 362 9.32 5.59 6.69
N ARG A 363 10.24 5.40 5.75
CA ARG A 363 10.40 4.14 5.02
C ARG A 363 11.35 3.22 5.75
N SER A 364 10.96 1.96 5.85
CA SER A 364 11.80 0.85 6.32
C SER A 364 11.77 -0.23 5.24
N GLY A 365 12.70 -0.19 4.30
CA GLY A 365 12.62 -0.94 3.05
C GLY A 365 11.38 -0.53 2.25
N LYS A 366 10.56 -1.50 1.85
CA LYS A 366 9.28 -1.26 1.17
C LYS A 366 8.14 -0.86 2.13
N SER A 367 8.34 -1.06 3.44
CA SER A 367 7.31 -0.80 4.44
C SER A 367 7.32 0.65 4.91
N ILE A 368 6.15 1.12 5.33
CA ILE A 368 5.94 2.41 5.99
C ILE A 368 5.83 2.16 7.49
N VAL A 369 6.62 2.88 8.27
CA VAL A 369 6.62 2.83 9.73
C VAL A 369 6.39 4.23 10.32
N PRO A 370 5.74 4.35 11.48
CA PRO A 370 5.67 5.64 12.16
C PRO A 370 7.05 6.01 12.74
N THR A 371 7.33 7.31 12.79
CA THR A 371 8.44 7.86 13.57
C THR A 371 8.01 8.00 15.04
N GLU A 372 8.96 8.31 15.93
CA GLU A 372 8.63 8.67 17.32
C GLU A 372 7.64 9.85 17.38
N LYS A 373 7.88 10.86 16.53
CA LYS A 373 6.99 12.01 16.39
C LYS A 373 5.58 11.58 15.95
N GLY A 374 5.49 10.71 14.97
CA GLY A 374 4.21 10.17 14.49
C GLY A 374 3.47 9.40 15.57
N LEU A 375 4.17 8.58 16.35
CA LEU A 375 3.60 7.86 17.48
C LEU A 375 3.10 8.80 18.58
N HIS A 376 3.87 9.83 18.93
CA HIS A 376 3.45 10.83 19.92
C HIS A 376 2.20 11.60 19.48
N ILE A 377 2.13 12.02 18.22
CA ILE A 377 0.93 12.68 17.69
C ILE A 377 -0.26 11.72 17.69
N TYR A 378 -0.06 10.48 17.27
CA TYR A 378 -1.11 9.45 17.31
C TYR A 378 -1.63 9.23 18.73
N ASP A 379 -0.74 9.06 19.72
CA ASP A 379 -1.13 8.85 21.11
C ASP A 379 -1.94 10.01 21.69
N ALA A 380 -1.62 11.22 21.26
CA ALA A 380 -2.32 12.41 21.70
C ALA A 380 -3.76 12.50 21.15
N VAL A 381 -4.00 11.96 19.94
CA VAL A 381 -5.27 12.19 19.23
C VAL A 381 -6.06 10.91 18.93
N LYS A 382 -5.55 9.71 19.25
CA LYS A 382 -6.15 8.41 18.89
C LYS A 382 -7.58 8.23 19.39
N ASP A 383 -7.91 8.83 20.54
CA ASP A 383 -9.22 8.75 21.17
C ASP A 383 -10.15 9.90 20.74
N MET A 384 -9.68 10.78 19.84
CA MET A 384 -10.45 11.89 19.30
C MET A 384 -11.12 11.48 17.98
N LEU A 385 -12.30 12.02 17.73
CA LEU A 385 -13.06 11.75 16.51
C LEU A 385 -12.30 12.08 15.21
N VAL A 386 -11.35 13.04 15.25
CA VAL A 386 -10.50 13.39 14.10
C VAL A 386 -9.57 12.25 13.66
N ALA A 387 -9.28 11.30 14.53
CA ALA A 387 -8.48 10.11 14.21
C ALA A 387 -9.32 8.94 13.70
N ASP A 388 -10.65 9.04 13.77
CA ASP A 388 -11.58 7.99 13.36
C ASP A 388 -12.07 8.23 11.93
N VAL A 389 -12.13 7.17 11.15
CA VAL A 389 -12.68 7.18 9.78
C VAL A 389 -14.18 7.48 9.76
N SER A 390 -14.89 7.23 10.85
CA SER A 390 -16.33 7.50 11.01
C SER A 390 -16.69 8.98 10.84
N LEU A 391 -15.78 9.88 11.18
CA LEU A 391 -15.95 11.32 10.92
C LEU A 391 -16.13 11.59 9.43
N THR A 392 -15.32 10.96 8.59
CA THR A 392 -15.45 11.07 7.13
C THR A 392 -16.78 10.50 6.66
N GLY A 393 -17.18 9.32 7.15
CA GLY A 393 -18.46 8.71 6.83
C GLY A 393 -19.65 9.59 7.17
N SER A 394 -19.65 10.19 8.35
CA SER A 394 -20.74 11.09 8.78
C SER A 394 -20.82 12.36 7.92
N TRP A 395 -19.70 12.90 7.50
CA TRP A 395 -19.68 14.06 6.62
C TRP A 395 -20.17 13.74 5.21
N GLU A 396 -19.70 12.64 4.61
CA GLU A 396 -20.13 12.22 3.28
C GLU A 396 -21.63 11.89 3.26
N LYS A 397 -22.14 11.22 4.31
CA LYS A 397 -23.58 11.01 4.51
C LYS A 397 -24.37 12.34 4.49
N THR A 398 -23.87 13.34 5.23
CA THR A 398 -24.52 14.65 5.31
C THR A 398 -24.44 15.40 3.97
N LEU A 399 -23.30 15.30 3.26
CA LEU A 399 -23.15 15.90 1.93
C LEU A 399 -24.10 15.29 0.92
N LEU A 400 -24.34 13.96 0.95
CA LEU A 400 -25.37 13.30 0.14
C LEU A 400 -26.78 13.80 0.46
N GLN A 401 -27.09 14.10 1.72
CA GLN A 401 -28.37 14.70 2.10
C GLN A 401 -28.54 16.13 1.53
N ILE A 402 -27.44 16.91 1.47
CA ILE A 402 -27.45 18.22 0.84
C ILE A 402 -27.67 18.10 -0.67
N GLU A 403 -26.99 17.19 -1.33
CA GLU A 403 -27.14 16.89 -2.75
C GLU A 403 -28.58 16.51 -3.10
N ARG A 404 -29.22 15.71 -2.23
CA ARG A 404 -30.64 15.30 -2.36
C ARG A 404 -31.62 16.38 -1.90
N HIS A 405 -31.16 17.56 -1.54
CA HIS A 405 -31.98 18.68 -1.03
C HIS A 405 -32.79 18.34 0.23
N THR A 406 -32.40 17.34 1.02
CA THR A 406 -33.04 16.96 2.28
C THR A 406 -32.45 17.65 3.50
N LEU A 407 -31.27 18.30 3.35
CA LEU A 407 -30.62 19.08 4.38
C LEU A 407 -30.05 20.38 3.78
N GLY A 408 -30.13 21.47 4.53
CA GLY A 408 -29.53 22.74 4.14
C GLY A 408 -28.01 22.78 4.39
N PRO A 409 -27.21 23.40 3.50
CA PRO A 409 -25.76 23.51 3.66
C PRO A 409 -25.34 24.28 4.92
N ASP A 410 -26.16 25.23 5.39
CA ASP A 410 -25.89 26.02 6.61
C ASP A 410 -25.95 25.15 7.87
N THR A 411 -26.87 24.20 7.95
CA THR A 411 -26.97 23.23 9.05
C THR A 411 -25.69 22.39 9.12
N PHE A 412 -25.19 21.91 7.98
CA PHE A 412 -23.92 21.21 7.93
C PHE A 412 -22.76 22.08 8.41
N MET A 413 -22.66 23.32 7.93
CA MET A 413 -21.59 24.25 8.32
C MET A 413 -21.66 24.64 9.81
N ALA A 414 -22.86 24.75 10.39
CA ALA A 414 -23.04 24.96 11.81
C ALA A 414 -22.47 23.78 12.61
N SER A 415 -22.83 22.55 12.26
CA SER A 415 -22.31 21.34 12.91
C SER A 415 -20.77 21.23 12.81
N ILE A 416 -20.20 21.57 11.66
CA ILE A 416 -18.74 21.61 11.45
C ILE A 416 -18.08 22.67 12.34
N THR A 417 -18.71 23.83 12.49
CA THR A 417 -18.20 24.92 13.35
C THR A 417 -18.17 24.48 14.82
N ASP A 418 -19.23 23.83 15.29
CA ASP A 418 -19.31 23.34 16.67
C ASP A 418 -18.32 22.20 16.91
N TYR A 419 -18.21 21.27 15.98
CA TYR A 419 -17.19 20.22 16.02
C TYR A 419 -15.77 20.84 16.07
N THR A 420 -15.49 21.83 15.22
CA THR A 420 -14.18 22.52 15.20
C THR A 420 -13.85 23.16 16.54
N ARG A 421 -14.81 23.85 17.15
CA ARG A 421 -14.65 24.46 18.49
C ARG A 421 -14.34 23.40 19.55
N LYS A 422 -15.09 22.29 19.54
CA LYS A 422 -14.90 21.17 20.48
C LYS A 422 -13.51 20.56 20.30
N ALA A 423 -13.17 20.12 19.09
CA ALA A 423 -11.88 19.51 18.78
C ALA A 423 -10.70 20.44 19.10
N THR A 424 -10.82 21.75 18.81
CA THR A 424 -9.80 22.73 19.13
C THR A 424 -9.57 22.84 20.66
N ARG A 425 -10.64 22.87 21.47
CA ARG A 425 -10.53 22.89 22.95
C ARG A 425 -9.91 21.60 23.47
N GLU A 426 -10.32 20.45 22.97
CA GLU A 426 -9.75 19.16 23.35
C GLU A 426 -8.24 19.13 23.08
N ILE A 427 -7.81 19.57 21.90
CA ILE A 427 -6.38 19.62 21.52
C ILE A 427 -5.61 20.62 22.42
N LEU A 428 -6.16 21.79 22.71
CA LEU A 428 -5.51 22.79 23.58
C LEU A 428 -5.32 22.29 25.03
N ASN A 429 -6.15 21.35 25.48
CA ASN A 429 -6.05 20.72 26.80
C ASN A 429 -5.11 19.50 26.82
N LEU A 430 -4.54 19.09 25.69
CA LEU A 430 -3.58 17.99 25.65
C LEU A 430 -2.28 18.40 26.36
N SER A 431 -1.80 17.54 27.23
CA SER A 431 -0.44 17.61 27.77
C SER A 431 0.46 16.77 26.87
N LEU A 432 0.99 17.37 25.81
CA LEU A 432 2.02 16.70 25.02
C LEU A 432 3.33 16.76 25.78
N PRO A 433 4.06 15.63 25.95
CA PRO A 433 5.44 15.71 26.38
C PRO A 433 6.16 16.60 25.37
N ALA A 434 6.81 17.64 25.84
CA ALA A 434 7.68 18.42 24.97
C ALA A 434 8.58 17.41 24.26
N VAL A 435 8.45 17.28 22.93
CA VAL A 435 9.44 16.53 22.17
C VAL A 435 10.76 17.17 22.54
N ALA A 436 11.57 16.46 23.32
CA ALA A 436 12.85 16.98 23.77
C ALA A 436 13.54 17.48 22.52
N ALA A 437 13.71 18.80 22.40
CA ALA A 437 14.37 19.38 21.25
C ALA A 437 15.70 18.61 21.15
N ARG A 438 15.93 17.91 20.04
CA ARG A 438 17.20 17.19 19.87
C ARG A 438 18.30 18.21 20.07
N THR A 439 18.92 18.14 21.24
CA THR A 439 19.97 19.04 21.62
C THR A 439 21.28 18.31 21.44
N PHE A 440 22.18 18.89 20.64
CA PHE A 440 23.52 18.39 20.46
C PHE A 440 24.49 19.32 21.21
N THR A 441 25.53 18.79 21.81
CA THR A 441 26.61 19.64 22.33
C THR A 441 27.16 20.48 21.18
N CYS A 442 27.27 21.77 21.38
CA CYS A 442 27.78 22.69 20.35
C CYS A 442 29.22 22.33 19.96
N PRO A 443 29.49 22.02 18.69
CA PRO A 443 30.84 21.64 18.25
C PRO A 443 31.85 22.81 18.36
N LYS A 444 31.35 24.06 18.34
CA LYS A 444 32.20 25.27 18.39
C LYS A 444 32.58 25.62 19.82
N CYS A 445 31.64 25.85 20.71
CA CYS A 445 31.94 26.32 22.07
C CYS A 445 32.04 25.20 23.12
N LYS A 446 31.61 23.98 22.81
CA LYS A 446 31.61 22.79 23.69
C LYS A 446 30.76 22.92 24.99
N THR A 447 30.28 24.13 25.31
CA THR A 447 29.55 24.45 26.55
C THR A 447 28.05 24.67 26.33
N GLY A 448 27.64 25.10 25.14
CA GLY A 448 26.26 25.31 24.78
C GLY A 448 25.68 24.10 24.06
N HIS A 449 24.35 24.13 23.88
CA HIS A 449 23.61 23.10 23.13
C HIS A 449 23.05 23.67 21.83
N ILE A 450 23.04 22.84 20.79
CA ILE A 450 22.40 23.18 19.51
C ILE A 450 20.91 22.90 19.60
N ILE A 451 20.11 23.94 19.50
CA ILE A 451 18.65 23.86 19.39
C ILE A 451 18.29 23.81 17.91
N VAL A 452 17.76 22.67 17.46
CA VAL A 452 17.30 22.47 16.07
C VAL A 452 15.90 23.03 15.92
N ARG A 453 15.72 23.94 14.94
CA ARG A 453 14.46 24.57 14.56
C ARG A 453 14.11 24.27 13.11
N GLU A 454 12.92 24.67 12.68
CA GLU A 454 12.42 24.42 11.32
C GLU A 454 13.36 24.92 10.20
N LYS A 455 13.95 26.10 10.35
CA LYS A 455 14.80 26.71 9.30
C LYS A 455 16.29 26.73 9.64
N SER A 456 16.65 26.50 10.91
CA SER A 456 18.04 26.60 11.35
C SER A 456 18.27 25.80 12.64
N ALA A 457 19.53 25.46 12.89
CA ALA A 457 20.03 24.94 14.14
C ALA A 457 20.97 25.97 14.76
N ARG A 458 20.76 26.37 16.01
CA ARG A 458 21.48 27.47 16.66
C ARG A 458 21.97 27.04 18.04
N CYS A 459 23.18 27.46 18.40
CA CYS A 459 23.66 27.33 19.76
C CYS A 459 22.88 28.26 20.73
N ASP A 460 22.50 27.72 21.90
CA ASP A 460 21.82 28.47 22.96
C ASP A 460 22.74 29.41 23.72
N ASN A 461 24.07 29.18 23.69
CA ASN A 461 25.07 30.08 24.26
C ASN A 461 25.17 31.36 23.42
N LYS A 462 24.68 32.48 23.97
CA LYS A 462 24.62 33.79 23.32
C LYS A 462 26.01 34.27 22.82
N GLY A 463 27.09 33.89 23.48
CA GLY A 463 28.45 34.25 23.10
C GLY A 463 29.06 33.41 21.97
N CYS A 464 28.42 32.28 21.61
CA CYS A 464 28.92 31.35 20.61
C CYS A 464 28.63 31.77 19.16
N GLY A 465 27.41 32.21 18.91
CA GLY A 465 26.92 32.68 17.61
C GLY A 465 26.80 31.60 16.52
N LEU A 466 27.09 30.29 16.80
CA LEU A 466 26.95 29.23 15.81
C LEU A 466 25.51 29.09 15.36
N THR A 467 25.27 29.26 14.05
CA THR A 467 23.97 29.06 13.41
C THR A 467 24.18 28.32 12.11
N VAL A 468 23.45 27.22 11.94
CA VAL A 468 23.43 26.40 10.72
C VAL A 468 22.04 26.53 10.10
N TYR A 469 21.96 27.02 8.88
CA TYR A 469 20.72 27.07 8.14
C TYR A 469 20.49 25.72 7.45
N ARG A 470 19.24 25.24 7.46
CA ARG A 470 18.88 23.98 6.79
C ARG A 470 19.05 24.05 5.28
N ARG A 471 18.84 25.23 4.68
CA ARG A 471 19.04 25.41 3.24
C ARG A 471 20.50 25.75 2.94
N PHE A 472 21.19 24.79 2.33
CA PHE A 472 22.58 24.91 1.93
C PHE A 472 22.73 24.53 0.44
N LEU A 473 23.24 25.44 -0.40
CA LEU A 473 23.42 25.25 -1.85
C LEU A 473 22.19 24.64 -2.56
N ASN A 474 21.02 25.25 -2.34
CA ASN A 474 19.73 24.79 -2.87
C ASN A 474 19.27 23.40 -2.43
N LYS A 475 19.93 22.81 -1.43
CA LYS A 475 19.57 21.55 -0.79
C LYS A 475 19.09 21.81 0.63
N GLU A 476 18.04 21.09 1.05
CA GLU A 476 17.57 21.14 2.43
C GLU A 476 18.22 20.03 3.25
N LEU A 477 18.90 20.40 4.34
CA LEU A 477 19.49 19.47 5.30
C LEU A 477 18.39 18.90 6.21
N THR A 478 18.21 17.59 6.18
CA THR A 478 17.26 16.87 7.03
C THR A 478 17.74 16.83 8.48
N ASP A 479 16.87 16.46 9.43
CA ASP A 479 17.26 16.25 10.83
C ASP A 479 18.40 15.23 10.95
N GLN A 480 18.37 14.17 10.15
CA GLN A 480 19.44 13.17 10.10
C GLN A 480 20.77 13.75 9.64
N HIS A 481 20.75 14.65 8.66
CA HIS A 481 21.97 15.35 8.21
C HIS A 481 22.52 16.27 9.31
N LEU A 482 21.64 16.98 10.02
CA LEU A 482 22.05 17.84 11.15
C LEU A 482 22.61 17.01 12.31
N GLU A 483 21.99 15.88 12.63
CA GLU A 483 22.46 14.93 13.63
C GLU A 483 23.87 14.44 13.31
N GLN A 484 24.12 13.99 12.09
CA GLN A 484 25.45 13.57 11.63
C GLN A 484 26.44 14.72 11.71
N LEU A 485 26.05 15.90 11.24
CA LEU A 485 26.90 17.09 11.23
C LEU A 485 27.33 17.51 12.65
N PHE A 486 26.40 17.52 13.61
CA PHE A 486 26.70 17.92 14.99
C PHE A 486 27.34 16.83 15.83
N SER A 487 27.11 15.55 15.52
CA SER A 487 27.67 14.40 16.25
C SER A 487 29.08 14.03 15.76
N SER A 488 29.27 13.98 14.43
CA SER A 488 30.50 13.50 13.80
C SER A 488 31.27 14.56 12.99
N GLY A 489 30.75 15.80 12.91
CA GLY A 489 31.35 16.90 12.17
C GLY A 489 31.15 16.84 10.65
N SER A 490 30.56 15.76 10.13
CA SER A 490 30.33 15.56 8.70
C SER A 490 29.07 14.74 8.45
N THR A 491 28.35 15.05 7.37
CA THR A 491 27.24 14.22 6.90
C THR A 491 27.76 13.04 6.08
N ARG A 492 26.93 12.01 5.92
CA ARG A 492 27.10 11.05 4.82
C ARG A 492 26.94 11.75 3.48
N LEU A 493 27.30 11.07 2.39
CA LEU A 493 27.16 11.58 1.03
C LEU A 493 25.70 11.96 0.73
N ILE A 494 25.47 13.23 0.43
CA ILE A 494 24.16 13.77 0.03
C ILE A 494 24.16 13.89 -1.49
N LYS A 495 23.19 13.23 -2.13
CA LYS A 495 23.08 13.21 -3.59
C LYS A 495 22.37 14.44 -4.13
N GLY A 496 22.79 14.89 -5.33
CA GLY A 496 22.06 15.83 -6.15
C GLY A 496 22.12 17.29 -5.68
N PHE A 497 23.26 17.78 -5.19
CA PHE A 497 23.54 19.21 -5.13
C PHE A 497 23.59 19.79 -6.54
N LYS A 498 23.18 21.05 -6.72
CA LYS A 498 23.28 21.74 -8.01
C LYS A 498 24.37 22.80 -7.95
N GLY A 499 25.36 22.67 -8.81
CA GLY A 499 26.43 23.67 -9.00
C GLY A 499 25.91 24.92 -9.70
N LYS A 500 26.74 25.98 -9.78
CA LYS A 500 26.41 27.24 -10.47
C LYS A 500 26.03 27.07 -11.95
N LYS A 501 26.52 26.01 -12.59
CA LYS A 501 26.20 25.65 -13.99
C LYS A 501 25.01 24.65 -14.11
N GLY A 502 24.25 24.41 -13.04
CA GLY A 502 23.11 23.49 -13.05
C GLY A 502 23.44 22.00 -13.04
N VAL A 503 24.71 21.62 -13.11
CA VAL A 503 25.17 20.22 -13.08
C VAL A 503 24.98 19.67 -11.68
N ALA A 504 24.36 18.49 -11.58
CA ALA A 504 24.18 17.78 -10.31
C ALA A 504 25.49 17.09 -9.89
N PHE A 505 25.78 17.12 -8.57
CA PHE A 505 26.91 16.45 -7.99
C PHE A 505 26.57 15.95 -6.57
N ASP A 506 27.33 14.98 -6.08
CA ASP A 506 27.17 14.39 -4.76
C ASP A 506 28.33 14.84 -3.86
N ALA A 507 28.04 15.23 -2.61
CA ALA A 507 29.05 15.65 -1.65
C ALA A 507 28.57 15.44 -0.21
N SER A 508 29.48 15.36 0.73
CA SER A 508 29.22 15.47 2.16
C SER A 508 29.30 16.92 2.62
N VAL A 509 28.52 17.30 3.63
CA VAL A 509 28.59 18.63 4.25
C VAL A 509 29.40 18.52 5.53
N THR A 510 30.38 19.41 5.69
CA THR A 510 31.25 19.48 6.86
C THR A 510 31.37 20.91 7.38
N PHE A 511 31.99 21.09 8.55
CA PHE A 511 32.40 22.39 9.04
C PHE A 511 33.86 22.69 8.61
N ASP A 512 34.12 23.93 8.19
CA ASP A 512 35.49 24.46 8.10
C ASP A 512 36.02 24.86 9.47
N ALA A 513 37.24 25.39 9.51
CA ALA A 513 37.91 25.86 10.73
C ALA A 513 37.14 27.00 11.45
N GLY A 514 36.30 27.74 10.73
CA GLY A 514 35.44 28.80 11.25
C GLY A 514 34.04 28.34 11.65
N PHE A 515 33.74 27.04 11.57
CA PHE A 515 32.41 26.46 11.75
C PHE A 515 31.38 26.94 10.75
N THR A 516 31.81 27.26 9.51
CA THR A 516 30.95 27.50 8.37
C THR A 516 30.76 26.19 7.59
N LEU A 517 29.57 26.00 6.98
CA LEU A 517 29.32 24.81 6.19
C LEU A 517 30.12 24.82 4.88
N THR A 518 30.84 23.72 4.61
CA THR A 518 31.55 23.47 3.37
C THR A 518 31.19 22.09 2.80
N LEU A 519 31.61 21.86 1.54
CA LEU A 519 31.47 20.58 0.88
C LEU A 519 32.74 19.77 0.98
N SER A 520 32.60 18.48 1.30
CA SER A 520 33.68 17.49 1.19
C SER A 520 33.31 16.50 0.09
N PHE A 521 34.20 16.29 -0.84
CA PHE A 521 34.01 15.36 -1.95
C PHE A 521 34.69 14.03 -1.60
N PRO A 522 34.13 12.89 -2.03
CA PRO A 522 34.81 11.61 -1.90
C PRO A 522 36.13 11.69 -2.64
N LYS A 523 37.21 11.28 -1.96
CA LYS A 523 38.50 11.10 -2.64
C LYS A 523 38.30 10.02 -3.68
N ASN A 524 38.47 10.38 -4.96
CA ASN A 524 38.58 9.39 -6.02
C ASN A 524 39.75 8.48 -5.68
N GLY A 525 39.46 7.23 -5.28
CA GLY A 525 40.45 6.17 -5.15
C GLY A 525 40.75 5.57 -6.53
#